data_8373219f75cc7e4be24f6eec7373aa26
#
_entry.id   8373219f75cc7e4be24f6eec7373aa26
#
_cell.length_a   1.000
_cell.length_b   1.000
_cell.length_c   1.000
_cell.angle_alpha   90.00
_cell.angle_beta   90.00
_cell.angle_gamma   90.00
#
_symmetry.space_group_name_H-M   'P 1'
#
loop_
_entity.id
_entity.type
_entity.pdbx_description
1 polymer ?
#
loop_
_entity_poly.entity_id
_entity_poly.type
_entity_poly.pdbx_seq_one_letter_code
_entity_poly.pdbx_strand_id
1 'polypeptide(L)'
;MTFSMKARAILACLLWGSAFAGAKIGFQYADPILLSGLRFTLAGLLLVPVMIARKADLKGALKHWKFMLGFAFLQTFLQYGLFFMGLDKVPGSTSAIIIGAGPLFVAIMAHLTLRDDKMTLRKILAIILGLSGVVFISLAKGSELTGTSPAFWSGVGLLVLSNLVGSYTNIMVVKKKQYNISPVVLTSFANFTGGILLFLTSLVVERPQIGPFPVEFYFALLWLALIPAASFSLWYGLLQKPGVKVSELNLWKFVIPVTGCVLSWILLPGEKPDVPSVIGIVVITLALQLVQMPAHYFKRKKV
;
A
#
# COMPACT_ATOMS: atom_id res chain seq x y z
N MET A 1 2.19 -20.89 5.57
CA MET A 1 2.73 -19.84 6.48
C MET A 1 2.55 -20.26 7.93
N THR A 2 3.60 -20.07 8.77
CA THR A 2 3.50 -20.30 10.23
C THR A 2 2.62 -19.25 10.92
N PHE A 3 2.18 -19.51 12.16
CA PHE A 3 1.39 -18.55 12.95
C PHE A 3 2.10 -17.19 13.08
N SER A 4 3.39 -17.18 13.41
CA SER A 4 4.20 -15.94 13.51
C SER A 4 4.26 -15.15 12.20
N MET A 5 4.27 -15.82 11.04
CA MET A 5 4.26 -15.16 9.73
C MET A 5 2.89 -14.52 9.44
N LYS A 6 1.80 -15.21 9.81
CA LYS A 6 0.44 -14.67 9.68
C LYS A 6 0.23 -13.43 10.56
N ALA A 7 0.67 -13.51 11.81
CA ALA A 7 0.59 -12.38 12.76
C ALA A 7 1.35 -11.15 12.25
N ARG A 8 2.56 -11.32 11.69
CA ARG A 8 3.33 -10.23 11.08
C ARG A 8 2.63 -9.62 9.85
N ALA A 9 2.02 -10.45 9.01
CA ALA A 9 1.27 -9.97 7.85
C ALA A 9 0.04 -9.15 8.28
N ILE A 10 -0.73 -9.64 9.25
CA ILE A 10 -1.89 -8.93 9.82
C ILE A 10 -1.45 -7.60 10.43
N LEU A 11 -0.40 -7.61 11.27
CA LEU A 11 0.11 -6.37 11.89
C LEU A 11 0.51 -5.33 10.84
N ALA A 12 1.21 -5.73 9.78
CA ALA A 12 1.57 -4.83 8.70
C ALA A 12 0.32 -4.25 8.01
N CYS A 13 -0.72 -5.05 7.81
CA CYS A 13 -1.97 -4.61 7.19
C CYS A 13 -2.79 -3.67 8.09
N LEU A 14 -2.84 -3.93 9.40
CA LEU A 14 -3.49 -3.03 10.37
C LEU A 14 -2.79 -1.66 10.39
N LEU A 15 -1.45 -1.63 10.41
CA LEU A 15 -0.68 -0.40 10.32
C LEU A 15 -0.99 0.35 9.02
N TRP A 16 -0.98 -0.32 7.87
CA TRP A 16 -1.34 0.33 6.60
C TRP A 16 -2.79 0.84 6.58
N GLY A 17 -3.73 0.09 7.16
CA GLY A 17 -5.13 0.53 7.28
C GLY A 17 -5.28 1.83 8.05
N SER A 18 -4.49 2.01 9.13
CA SER A 18 -4.53 3.25 9.93
C SER A 18 -3.95 4.48 9.20
N ALA A 19 -3.20 4.27 8.11
CA ALA A 19 -2.60 5.37 7.36
C ALA A 19 -3.63 6.25 6.63
N PHE A 20 -4.81 5.73 6.28
CA PHE A 20 -5.82 6.49 5.54
C PHE A 20 -6.37 7.64 6.37
N ALA A 21 -6.87 7.34 7.57
CA ALA A 21 -7.36 8.36 8.49
C ALA A 21 -6.22 9.29 8.94
N GLY A 22 -5.05 8.75 9.28
CA GLY A 22 -3.90 9.54 9.69
C GLY A 22 -3.42 10.52 8.61
N ALA A 23 -3.42 10.12 7.34
CA ALA A 23 -3.06 11.01 6.23
C ALA A 23 -4.12 12.11 6.03
N LYS A 24 -5.41 11.78 6.09
CA LYS A 24 -6.49 12.78 6.01
C LYS A 24 -6.43 13.82 7.14
N ILE A 25 -6.07 13.41 8.36
CA ILE A 25 -5.80 14.34 9.46
C ILE A 25 -4.58 15.20 9.12
N GLY A 26 -3.50 14.60 8.63
CA GLY A 26 -2.30 15.33 8.24
C GLY A 26 -2.50 16.37 7.13
N PHE A 27 -3.42 16.11 6.19
CA PHE A 27 -3.78 17.05 5.10
C PHE A 27 -4.44 18.34 5.59
N GLN A 28 -4.90 18.39 6.84
CA GLN A 28 -5.38 19.65 7.44
C GLN A 28 -4.26 20.66 7.70
N TYR A 29 -3.00 20.20 7.71
CA TYR A 29 -1.83 20.99 8.10
C TYR A 29 -0.77 21.09 7.01
N ALA A 30 -0.71 20.12 6.09
CA ALA A 30 0.32 20.05 5.07
C ALA A 30 -0.23 19.45 3.77
N ASP A 31 0.29 19.95 2.66
CA ASP A 31 -0.05 19.45 1.33
C ASP A 31 0.34 17.96 1.16
N PRO A 32 -0.38 17.22 0.31
CA PRO A 32 -0.23 15.75 0.19
C PRO A 32 1.19 15.28 -0.11
N ILE A 33 1.90 15.91 -1.05
CA ILE A 33 3.26 15.50 -1.43
C ILE A 33 4.24 15.89 -0.32
N LEU A 34 4.08 17.07 0.29
CA LEU A 34 4.89 17.50 1.44
C LEU A 34 4.77 16.51 2.59
N LEU A 35 3.54 16.19 3.02
CA LEU A 35 3.29 15.24 4.10
C LEU A 35 3.89 13.87 3.77
N SER A 36 3.74 13.42 2.52
CA SER A 36 4.33 12.16 2.06
C SER A 36 5.85 12.20 2.13
N GLY A 37 6.49 13.28 1.69
CA GLY A 37 7.93 13.47 1.75
C GLY A 37 8.47 13.46 3.17
N LEU A 38 7.86 14.24 4.06
CA LEU A 38 8.26 14.32 5.47
C LEU A 38 8.14 12.96 6.18
N ARG A 39 6.98 12.28 6.03
CA ARG A 39 6.74 11.00 6.71
C ARG A 39 7.70 9.90 6.25
N PHE A 40 7.98 9.80 4.93
CA PHE A 40 8.86 8.76 4.43
C PHE A 40 10.33 9.04 4.72
N THR A 41 10.77 10.30 4.66
CA THR A 41 12.11 10.69 5.10
C THR A 41 12.33 10.31 6.57
N LEU A 42 11.38 10.70 7.44
CA LEU A 42 11.42 10.34 8.86
C LEU A 42 11.38 8.82 9.07
N ALA A 43 10.53 8.10 8.32
CA ALA A 43 10.45 6.63 8.39
C ALA A 43 11.78 5.95 8.05
N GLY A 44 12.50 6.47 7.06
CA GLY A 44 13.84 5.98 6.71
C GLY A 44 14.84 6.21 7.84
N LEU A 45 14.83 7.40 8.45
CA LEU A 45 15.70 7.75 9.58
C LEU A 45 15.41 6.91 10.83
N LEU A 46 14.13 6.66 11.16
CA LEU A 46 13.73 5.84 12.30
C LEU A 46 14.25 4.40 12.24
N LEU A 47 14.60 3.91 11.06
CA LEU A 47 15.18 2.57 10.90
C LEU A 47 16.70 2.53 11.07
N VAL A 48 17.39 3.67 11.09
CA VAL A 48 18.86 3.72 11.25
C VAL A 48 19.32 3.07 12.56
N PRO A 49 18.76 3.39 13.73
CA PRO A 49 19.11 2.71 14.99
C PRO A 49 18.90 1.19 14.92
N VAL A 50 17.81 0.75 14.24
CA VAL A 50 17.51 -0.67 14.08
C VAL A 50 18.56 -1.36 13.19
N MET A 51 19.03 -0.70 12.13
CA MET A 51 20.11 -1.23 11.28
C MET A 51 21.42 -1.38 12.05
N ILE A 52 21.76 -0.39 12.88
CA ILE A 52 22.97 -0.42 13.72
C ILE A 52 22.86 -1.56 14.74
N ALA A 53 21.75 -1.63 15.48
CA ALA A 53 21.53 -2.68 16.50
C ALA A 53 21.55 -4.11 15.91
N ARG A 54 21.08 -4.28 14.67
CA ARG A 54 21.09 -5.57 13.96
C ARG A 54 22.39 -5.84 13.19
N LYS A 55 23.38 -4.95 13.26
CA LYS A 55 24.64 -5.07 12.50
C LYS A 55 24.38 -5.37 11.03
N ALA A 56 23.43 -4.65 10.42
CA ALA A 56 22.99 -4.91 9.05
C ALA A 56 24.15 -4.67 8.05
N ASP A 57 24.30 -5.57 7.08
CA ASP A 57 25.34 -5.45 6.04
C ASP A 57 25.00 -4.35 5.03
N LEU A 58 25.41 -3.12 5.33
CA LEU A 58 25.25 -1.97 4.46
C LEU A 58 26.19 -2.04 3.25
N LYS A 59 27.41 -2.53 3.43
CA LYS A 59 28.40 -2.61 2.34
C LYS A 59 27.94 -3.61 1.27
N GLY A 60 27.45 -4.78 1.68
CA GLY A 60 26.86 -5.75 0.76
C GLY A 60 25.64 -5.22 0.02
N ALA A 61 24.75 -4.54 0.73
CA ALA A 61 23.56 -3.92 0.13
C ALA A 61 23.91 -2.86 -0.91
N LEU A 62 24.88 -1.99 -0.62
CA LEU A 62 25.31 -0.91 -1.53
C LEU A 62 25.95 -1.41 -2.84
N LYS A 63 26.42 -2.66 -2.91
CA LYS A 63 26.80 -3.27 -4.20
C LYS A 63 25.66 -3.30 -5.20
N HIS A 64 24.42 -3.27 -4.72
CA HIS A 64 23.19 -3.29 -5.53
C HIS A 64 22.49 -1.93 -5.57
N TRP A 65 23.24 -0.82 -5.44
CA TRP A 65 22.70 0.54 -5.35
C TRP A 65 21.75 0.92 -6.49
N LYS A 66 22.02 0.47 -7.73
CA LYS A 66 21.14 0.72 -8.89
C LYS A 66 19.73 0.12 -8.69
N PHE A 67 19.68 -1.12 -8.16
CA PHE A 67 18.41 -1.73 -7.79
C PHE A 67 17.73 -0.97 -6.67
N MET A 68 18.46 -0.60 -5.62
CA MET A 68 17.91 0.12 -4.46
C MET A 68 17.36 1.49 -4.85
N LEU A 69 18.04 2.24 -5.73
CA LEU A 69 17.55 3.52 -6.26
C LEU A 69 16.30 3.34 -7.11
N GLY A 70 16.29 2.39 -8.05
CA GLY A 70 15.11 2.10 -8.87
C GLY A 70 13.91 1.64 -8.02
N PHE A 71 14.19 0.85 -6.98
CA PHE A 71 13.17 0.42 -6.02
C PHE A 71 12.65 1.60 -5.19
N ALA A 72 13.50 2.48 -4.67
CA ALA A 72 13.13 3.68 -3.93
C ALA A 72 12.28 4.63 -4.77
N PHE A 73 12.68 4.83 -6.04
CA PHE A 73 11.93 5.65 -6.99
C PHE A 73 10.53 5.09 -7.23
N LEU A 74 10.39 3.80 -7.52
CA LEU A 74 9.08 3.19 -7.79
C LEU A 74 8.25 3.03 -6.52
N GLN A 75 8.85 2.45 -5.45
CA GLN A 75 8.14 2.07 -4.23
C GLN A 75 7.72 3.28 -3.39
N THR A 76 8.57 4.28 -3.25
CA THR A 76 8.29 5.38 -2.33
C THR A 76 7.94 6.65 -3.09
N PHE A 77 8.76 7.07 -4.04
CA PHE A 77 8.49 8.31 -4.76
C PHE A 77 7.25 8.20 -5.65
N LEU A 78 7.24 7.29 -6.62
CA LEU A 78 6.16 7.22 -7.60
C LEU A 78 4.87 6.66 -6.98
N GLN A 79 4.94 5.50 -6.33
CA GLN A 79 3.75 4.85 -5.76
C GLN A 79 3.06 5.74 -4.74
N TYR A 80 3.80 6.31 -3.79
CA TYR A 80 3.19 7.11 -2.72
C TYR A 80 2.94 8.55 -3.11
N GLY A 81 3.65 9.11 -4.07
CA GLY A 81 3.25 10.36 -4.71
C GLY A 81 1.85 10.23 -5.31
N LEU A 82 1.63 9.21 -6.16
CA LEU A 82 0.32 8.90 -6.72
C LEU A 82 -0.74 8.61 -5.65
N PHE A 83 -0.37 7.85 -4.63
CA PHE A 83 -1.28 7.49 -3.53
C PHE A 83 -1.76 8.73 -2.76
N PHE A 84 -0.85 9.60 -2.34
CA PHE A 84 -1.20 10.77 -1.54
C PHE A 84 -1.99 11.81 -2.34
N MET A 85 -1.59 12.05 -3.59
CA MET A 85 -2.37 12.90 -4.50
C MET A 85 -3.77 12.33 -4.78
N GLY A 86 -3.92 11.02 -4.86
CA GLY A 86 -5.20 10.34 -5.03
C GLY A 86 -6.05 10.37 -3.76
N LEU A 87 -5.45 10.08 -2.61
CA LEU A 87 -6.12 10.08 -1.31
C LEU A 87 -6.64 11.47 -0.92
N ASP A 88 -5.94 12.54 -1.33
CA ASP A 88 -6.41 13.90 -1.13
C ASP A 88 -7.79 14.15 -1.77
N LYS A 89 -8.01 13.61 -2.96
CA LYS A 89 -9.20 13.83 -3.82
C LYS A 89 -10.36 12.87 -3.53
N VAL A 90 -10.12 11.80 -2.78
CA VAL A 90 -11.09 10.71 -2.55
C VAL A 90 -11.26 10.51 -1.04
N PRO A 91 -12.49 10.23 -0.52
CA PRO A 91 -12.69 9.89 0.90
C PRO A 91 -11.75 8.78 1.37
N GLY A 92 -11.33 8.85 2.64
CA GLY A 92 -10.39 7.89 3.23
C GLY A 92 -10.90 6.44 3.18
N SER A 93 -12.17 6.22 3.50
CA SER A 93 -12.85 4.93 3.41
C SER A 93 -12.87 4.37 1.98
N THR A 94 -13.25 5.20 0.99
CA THR A 94 -13.26 4.80 -0.43
C THR A 94 -11.85 4.50 -0.92
N SER A 95 -10.87 5.32 -0.55
CA SER A 95 -9.45 5.09 -0.88
C SER A 95 -8.92 3.78 -0.31
N ALA A 96 -9.32 3.43 0.94
CA ALA A 96 -8.96 2.16 1.57
C ALA A 96 -9.51 0.96 0.79
N ILE A 97 -10.76 1.06 0.28
CA ILE A 97 -11.37 0.00 -0.54
C ILE A 97 -10.63 -0.16 -1.88
N ILE A 98 -10.33 0.95 -2.58
CA ILE A 98 -9.61 0.93 -3.85
C ILE A 98 -8.22 0.31 -3.68
N ILE A 99 -7.48 0.73 -2.67
CA ILE A 99 -6.14 0.19 -2.36
C ILE A 99 -6.22 -1.27 -1.89
N GLY A 100 -7.31 -1.65 -1.20
CA GLY A 100 -7.58 -3.02 -0.79
C GLY A 100 -7.71 -4.01 -1.96
N ALA A 101 -8.01 -3.54 -3.17
CA ALA A 101 -7.96 -4.35 -4.39
C ALA A 101 -6.52 -4.66 -4.89
N GLY A 102 -5.49 -4.09 -4.28
CA GLY A 102 -4.07 -4.29 -4.66
C GLY A 102 -3.64 -5.75 -4.90
N PRO A 103 -4.07 -6.75 -4.10
CA PRO A 103 -3.76 -8.14 -4.35
C PRO A 103 -4.16 -8.66 -5.74
N LEU A 104 -5.21 -8.10 -6.33
CA LEU A 104 -5.67 -8.48 -7.67
C LEU A 104 -4.66 -8.00 -8.73
N PHE A 105 -4.14 -6.78 -8.58
CA PHE A 105 -3.06 -6.25 -9.42
C PHE A 105 -1.76 -7.04 -9.24
N VAL A 106 -1.46 -7.47 -8.02
CA VAL A 106 -0.30 -8.36 -7.75
C VAL A 106 -0.47 -9.69 -8.47
N ALA A 107 -1.66 -10.27 -8.49
CA ALA A 107 -1.91 -11.53 -9.20
C ALA A 107 -1.69 -11.39 -10.72
N ILE A 108 -2.12 -10.27 -11.32
CA ILE A 108 -1.87 -9.94 -12.73
C ILE A 108 -0.35 -9.83 -12.98
N MET A 109 0.34 -9.01 -12.18
CA MET A 109 1.78 -8.79 -12.33
C MET A 109 2.60 -10.06 -12.10
N ALA A 110 2.20 -10.90 -11.13
CA ALA A 110 2.85 -12.18 -10.88
C ALA A 110 2.72 -13.10 -12.09
N HIS A 111 1.53 -13.18 -12.71
CA HIS A 111 1.32 -13.96 -13.93
C HIS A 111 2.23 -13.54 -15.08
N LEU A 112 2.36 -12.23 -15.29
CA LEU A 112 3.17 -11.68 -16.40
C LEU A 112 4.68 -11.85 -16.18
N THR A 113 5.12 -11.92 -14.90
CA THR A 113 6.53 -11.76 -14.55
C THR A 113 7.17 -12.95 -13.84
N LEU A 114 6.38 -13.84 -13.23
CA LEU A 114 6.87 -15.01 -12.50
C LEU A 114 6.44 -16.31 -13.22
N ARG A 115 7.38 -17.29 -13.32
CA ARG A 115 7.09 -18.57 -13.99
C ARG A 115 6.16 -19.45 -13.15
N ASP A 116 6.27 -19.37 -11.82
CA ASP A 116 5.60 -20.27 -10.87
C ASP A 116 4.29 -19.74 -10.31
N ASP A 117 3.84 -18.52 -10.71
CA ASP A 117 2.62 -17.90 -10.21
C ASP A 117 1.68 -17.50 -11.36
N LYS A 118 1.24 -18.51 -12.12
CA LYS A 118 0.43 -18.33 -13.34
C LYS A 118 -1.03 -18.01 -13.03
N MET A 119 -1.69 -17.38 -14.02
CA MET A 119 -3.12 -17.08 -14.00
C MET A 119 -3.93 -18.37 -14.04
N THR A 120 -4.95 -18.44 -13.23
CA THR A 120 -5.94 -19.52 -13.20
C THR A 120 -7.34 -18.92 -13.38
N LEU A 121 -8.32 -19.73 -13.81
CA LEU A 121 -9.71 -19.25 -13.94
C LEU A 121 -10.22 -18.59 -12.66
N ARG A 122 -9.86 -19.14 -11.50
CA ARG A 122 -10.21 -18.56 -10.19
C ARG A 122 -9.64 -17.15 -9.99
N LYS A 123 -8.37 -16.95 -10.34
CA LYS A 123 -7.73 -15.63 -10.27
C LYS A 123 -8.42 -14.66 -11.22
N ILE A 124 -8.79 -15.10 -12.43
CA ILE A 124 -9.53 -14.28 -13.40
C ILE A 124 -10.89 -13.86 -12.81
N LEU A 125 -11.68 -14.82 -12.33
CA LEU A 125 -12.99 -14.53 -11.73
C LEU A 125 -12.88 -13.59 -10.51
N ALA A 126 -11.87 -13.83 -9.66
CA ALA A 126 -11.61 -12.96 -8.52
C ALA A 126 -11.20 -11.54 -8.93
N ILE A 127 -10.39 -11.40 -9.98
CA ILE A 127 -9.99 -10.10 -10.52
C ILE A 127 -11.23 -9.36 -11.05
N ILE A 128 -12.06 -10.01 -11.86
CA ILE A 128 -13.29 -9.42 -12.39
C ILE A 128 -14.21 -8.98 -11.24
N LEU A 129 -14.48 -9.87 -10.28
CA LEU A 129 -15.32 -9.57 -9.13
C LEU A 129 -14.75 -8.42 -8.29
N GLY A 130 -13.47 -8.43 -7.96
CA GLY A 130 -12.86 -7.39 -7.13
C GLY A 130 -12.78 -6.03 -7.82
N LEU A 131 -12.45 -6.01 -9.12
CA LEU A 131 -12.47 -4.76 -9.89
C LEU A 131 -13.88 -4.22 -10.08
N SER A 132 -14.90 -5.08 -10.25
CA SER A 132 -16.30 -4.62 -10.26
C SER A 132 -16.71 -3.97 -8.94
N GLY A 133 -16.22 -4.46 -7.80
CA GLY A 133 -16.40 -3.82 -6.50
C GLY A 133 -15.75 -2.44 -6.41
N VAL A 134 -14.54 -2.27 -6.95
CA VAL A 134 -13.87 -0.95 -7.04
C VAL A 134 -14.66 0.00 -7.92
N VAL A 135 -15.12 -0.44 -9.09
CA VAL A 135 -15.94 0.36 -10.00
C VAL A 135 -17.25 0.75 -9.34
N PHE A 136 -17.95 -0.21 -8.70
CA PHE A 136 -19.22 0.04 -8.00
C PHE A 136 -19.08 1.13 -6.94
N ILE A 137 -18.11 1.00 -6.01
CA ILE A 137 -17.93 2.00 -4.96
C ILE A 137 -17.53 3.38 -5.52
N SER A 138 -16.70 3.39 -6.57
CA SER A 138 -16.27 4.63 -7.20
C SER A 138 -17.44 5.35 -7.88
N LEU A 139 -18.32 4.63 -8.56
CA LEU A 139 -19.52 5.19 -9.18
C LEU A 139 -20.51 5.71 -8.12
N ALA A 140 -20.79 4.91 -7.09
CA ALA A 140 -21.71 5.27 -6.02
C ALA A 140 -21.23 6.54 -5.28
N LYS A 141 -19.95 6.58 -4.89
CA LYS A 141 -19.38 7.74 -4.20
C LYS A 141 -19.15 8.95 -5.10
N GLY A 142 -18.81 8.74 -6.36
CA GLY A 142 -18.67 9.82 -7.33
C GLY A 142 -19.98 10.58 -7.55
N SER A 143 -21.13 9.88 -7.56
CA SER A 143 -22.45 10.49 -7.71
C SER A 143 -22.94 11.21 -6.44
N GLU A 144 -22.62 10.68 -5.24
CA GLU A 144 -23.05 11.26 -3.97
C GLU A 144 -22.33 12.58 -3.64
N LEU A 145 -21.01 12.64 -3.90
CA LEU A 145 -20.17 13.72 -3.36
C LEU A 145 -20.18 15.00 -4.16
N THR A 146 -20.32 14.95 -5.50
CA THR A 146 -20.14 16.15 -6.34
C THR A 146 -20.78 16.05 -7.73
N GLY A 147 -21.64 15.08 -7.98
CA GLY A 147 -21.94 14.75 -9.37
C GLY A 147 -20.67 14.16 -10.03
N THR A 148 -20.40 14.41 -11.28
CA THR A 148 -19.22 13.91 -12.00
C THR A 148 -17.98 14.79 -11.81
N SER A 149 -17.51 15.02 -10.55
CA SER A 149 -16.31 15.85 -10.34
C SER A 149 -15.06 15.24 -11.00
N PRO A 150 -14.41 15.93 -11.94
CA PRO A 150 -13.17 15.46 -12.55
C PRO A 150 -12.06 15.20 -11.53
N ALA A 151 -12.07 15.96 -10.43
CA ALA A 151 -11.09 15.79 -9.35
C ALA A 151 -11.21 14.41 -8.65
N PHE A 152 -12.45 13.99 -8.33
CA PHE A 152 -12.68 12.67 -7.74
C PHE A 152 -12.19 11.54 -8.66
N TRP A 153 -12.57 11.57 -9.94
CA TRP A 153 -12.17 10.54 -10.90
C TRP A 153 -10.67 10.51 -11.16
N SER A 154 -10.01 11.69 -11.18
CA SER A 154 -8.56 11.74 -11.23
C SER A 154 -7.93 11.10 -9.99
N GLY A 155 -8.50 11.31 -8.81
CA GLY A 155 -8.07 10.65 -7.56
C GLY A 155 -8.20 9.13 -7.60
N VAL A 156 -9.34 8.61 -8.10
CA VAL A 156 -9.52 7.15 -8.31
C VAL A 156 -8.46 6.60 -9.26
N GLY A 157 -8.21 7.27 -10.39
CA GLY A 157 -7.17 6.89 -11.35
C GLY A 157 -5.78 6.84 -10.73
N LEU A 158 -5.42 7.84 -9.94
CA LEU A 158 -4.13 7.90 -9.22
C LEU A 158 -3.98 6.74 -8.22
N LEU A 159 -5.03 6.39 -7.47
CA LEU A 159 -5.03 5.27 -6.53
C LEU A 159 -4.88 3.91 -7.25
N VAL A 160 -5.57 3.73 -8.38
CA VAL A 160 -5.43 2.53 -9.21
C VAL A 160 -4.01 2.42 -9.77
N LEU A 161 -3.44 3.50 -10.27
CA LEU A 161 -2.07 3.53 -10.78
C LEU A 161 -1.05 3.26 -9.66
N SER A 162 -1.28 3.80 -8.46
CA SER A 162 -0.48 3.49 -7.27
C SER A 162 -0.50 1.98 -6.96
N ASN A 163 -1.66 1.32 -7.06
CA ASN A 163 -1.77 -0.14 -6.90
C ASN A 163 -0.94 -0.91 -7.94
N LEU A 164 -0.94 -0.48 -9.20
CA LEU A 164 -0.14 -1.10 -10.26
C LEU A 164 1.36 -1.00 -9.96
N VAL A 165 1.83 0.21 -9.61
CA VAL A 165 3.24 0.44 -9.25
C VAL A 165 3.62 -0.39 -8.02
N GLY A 166 2.81 -0.37 -6.97
CA GLY A 166 3.04 -1.14 -5.76
C GLY A 166 3.03 -2.66 -5.98
N SER A 167 2.23 -3.13 -6.94
CA SER A 167 2.23 -4.54 -7.34
C SER A 167 3.55 -4.93 -8.02
N TYR A 168 4.05 -4.09 -8.90
CA TYR A 168 5.33 -4.31 -9.56
C TYR A 168 6.50 -4.32 -8.56
N THR A 169 6.50 -3.41 -7.58
CA THR A 169 7.57 -3.35 -6.56
C THR A 169 7.58 -4.59 -5.64
N ASN A 170 6.42 -5.18 -5.33
CA ASN A 170 6.39 -6.48 -4.64
C ASN A 170 7.09 -7.58 -5.46
N ILE A 171 6.90 -7.61 -6.78
CA ILE A 171 7.59 -8.54 -7.68
C ILE A 171 9.09 -8.27 -7.72
N MET A 172 9.50 -6.99 -7.73
CA MET A 172 10.94 -6.63 -7.71
C MET A 172 11.66 -7.22 -6.50
N VAL A 173 11.07 -7.15 -5.30
CA VAL A 173 11.65 -7.74 -4.08
C VAL A 173 11.85 -9.24 -4.23
N VAL A 174 10.88 -9.95 -4.80
CA VAL A 174 10.96 -11.41 -4.98
C VAL A 174 11.99 -11.79 -6.05
N LYS A 175 11.99 -11.10 -7.20
CA LYS A 175 12.95 -11.35 -8.30
C LYS A 175 14.40 -11.09 -7.90
N LYS A 176 14.63 -10.17 -6.95
CA LYS A 176 15.97 -9.77 -6.51
C LYS A 176 16.35 -10.32 -5.12
N LYS A 177 15.63 -11.36 -4.67
CA LYS A 177 15.90 -12.03 -3.40
C LYS A 177 17.35 -12.54 -3.27
N GLN A 178 17.96 -12.96 -4.39
CA GLN A 178 19.37 -13.40 -4.42
C GLN A 178 20.37 -12.30 -4.04
N TYR A 179 19.99 -11.02 -4.05
CA TYR A 179 20.84 -9.93 -3.59
C TYR A 179 21.00 -9.92 -2.07
N ASN A 180 20.21 -10.70 -1.36
CA ASN A 180 20.25 -10.87 0.09
C ASN A 180 20.29 -9.54 0.89
N ILE A 181 19.64 -8.51 0.36
CA ILE A 181 19.54 -7.21 1.02
C ILE A 181 18.60 -7.35 2.21
N SER A 182 19.06 -6.95 3.40
CA SER A 182 18.23 -6.95 4.60
C SER A 182 16.94 -6.13 4.38
N PRO A 183 15.75 -6.66 4.74
CA PRO A 183 14.49 -5.93 4.62
C PRO A 183 14.51 -4.55 5.28
N VAL A 184 15.18 -4.42 6.43
CA VAL A 184 15.29 -3.15 7.14
C VAL A 184 16.15 -2.15 6.36
N VAL A 185 17.26 -2.60 5.76
CA VAL A 185 18.12 -1.75 4.92
C VAL A 185 17.37 -1.30 3.67
N LEU A 186 16.69 -2.24 2.99
CA LEU A 186 15.91 -1.91 1.79
C LEU A 186 14.79 -0.91 2.10
N THR A 187 14.08 -1.11 3.21
CA THR A 187 12.99 -0.22 3.65
C THR A 187 13.53 1.16 4.04
N SER A 188 14.60 1.21 4.85
CA SER A 188 15.20 2.48 5.28
C SER A 188 15.68 3.29 4.08
N PHE A 189 16.45 2.68 3.19
CA PHE A 189 16.97 3.33 1.99
C PHE A 189 15.84 3.81 1.06
N ALA A 190 14.85 2.96 0.78
CA ALA A 190 13.75 3.31 -0.10
C ALA A 190 12.89 4.45 0.47
N ASN A 191 12.57 4.38 1.78
CA ASN A 191 11.78 5.42 2.42
C ASN A 191 12.55 6.74 2.49
N PHE A 192 13.82 6.72 2.89
CA PHE A 192 14.63 7.92 2.99
C PHE A 192 14.83 8.59 1.63
N THR A 193 15.33 7.84 0.65
CA THR A 193 15.62 8.38 -0.69
C THR A 193 14.34 8.83 -1.41
N GLY A 194 13.30 7.98 -1.41
CA GLY A 194 12.03 8.33 -2.04
C GLY A 194 11.29 9.46 -1.30
N GLY A 195 11.42 9.50 0.04
CA GLY A 195 10.89 10.58 0.87
C GLY A 195 11.54 11.93 0.55
N ILE A 196 12.87 11.98 0.42
CA ILE A 196 13.58 13.20 -0.01
C ILE A 196 13.13 13.62 -1.41
N LEU A 197 12.99 12.70 -2.36
CA LEU A 197 12.50 13.02 -3.70
C LEU A 197 11.10 13.62 -3.67
N LEU A 198 10.19 13.07 -2.85
CA LEU A 198 8.84 13.62 -2.64
C LEU A 198 8.91 15.01 -2.01
N PHE A 199 9.73 15.18 -0.96
CA PHE A 199 9.92 16.48 -0.30
C PHE A 199 10.41 17.54 -1.30
N LEU A 200 11.44 17.24 -2.09
CA LEU A 200 11.96 18.17 -3.09
C LEU A 200 10.91 18.47 -4.18
N THR A 201 10.12 17.44 -4.57
CA THR A 201 9.02 17.63 -5.53
C THR A 201 7.94 18.56 -4.96
N SER A 202 7.61 18.45 -3.68
CA SER A 202 6.60 19.31 -3.05
C SER A 202 7.02 20.78 -3.08
N LEU A 203 8.31 21.09 -2.90
CA LEU A 203 8.82 22.47 -2.97
C LEU A 203 8.60 23.12 -4.34
N VAL A 204 8.59 22.30 -5.41
CA VAL A 204 8.40 22.80 -6.79
C VAL A 204 6.92 22.82 -7.19
N VAL A 205 6.17 21.76 -6.86
CA VAL A 205 4.80 21.54 -7.33
C VAL A 205 3.77 22.18 -6.40
N GLU A 206 3.87 21.98 -5.12
CA GLU A 206 2.92 22.48 -4.11
C GLU A 206 3.30 23.88 -3.60
N ARG A 207 4.61 24.19 -3.58
CA ARG A 207 5.16 25.44 -3.06
C ARG A 207 4.67 25.73 -1.63
N PRO A 208 4.79 24.76 -0.71
CA PRO A 208 4.18 24.82 0.60
C PRO A 208 4.76 25.97 1.42
N GLN A 209 3.91 26.60 2.21
CA GLN A 209 4.36 27.49 3.26
C GLN A 209 4.86 26.64 4.43
N ILE A 210 6.17 26.48 4.54
CA ILE A 210 6.78 25.75 5.66
C ILE A 210 6.88 26.72 6.84
N GLY A 211 5.97 26.53 7.81
CA GLY A 211 5.93 27.29 9.05
C GLY A 211 5.94 26.37 10.27
N PRO A 212 5.86 26.92 11.48
CA PRO A 212 5.65 26.10 12.66
C PRO A 212 4.28 25.45 12.58
N PHE A 213 4.28 24.10 12.55
CA PHE A 213 3.06 23.32 12.59
C PHE A 213 2.57 23.15 14.03
N PRO A 214 1.25 22.96 14.27
CA PRO A 214 0.73 22.66 15.60
C PRO A 214 1.22 21.29 16.08
N VAL A 215 1.15 21.06 17.38
CA VAL A 215 1.67 19.83 18.01
C VAL A 215 0.98 18.56 17.48
N GLU A 216 -0.29 18.65 17.14
CA GLU A 216 -1.11 17.57 16.55
C GLU A 216 -0.52 17.06 15.22
N PHE A 217 0.03 17.98 14.42
CA PHE A 217 0.72 17.60 13.18
C PHE A 217 1.92 16.70 13.44
N TYR A 218 2.74 17.04 14.45
CA TYR A 218 3.94 16.24 14.75
C TYR A 218 3.58 14.84 15.28
N PHE A 219 2.50 14.70 16.05
CA PHE A 219 1.98 13.39 16.45
C PHE A 219 1.47 12.58 15.24
N ALA A 220 0.70 13.20 14.35
CA ALA A 220 0.23 12.57 13.13
C ALA A 220 1.41 12.18 12.22
N LEU A 221 2.40 13.06 12.05
CA LEU A 221 3.60 12.79 11.25
C LEU A 221 4.41 11.63 11.82
N LEU A 222 4.63 11.59 13.13
CA LEU A 222 5.37 10.50 13.80
C LEU A 222 4.64 9.17 13.62
N TRP A 223 3.32 9.14 13.84
CA TRP A 223 2.51 7.95 13.61
C TRP A 223 2.61 7.49 12.15
N LEU A 224 2.41 8.42 11.21
CA LEU A 224 2.52 8.16 9.79
C LEU A 224 3.91 7.69 9.35
N ALA A 225 4.99 8.09 10.02
CA ALA A 225 6.35 7.63 9.75
C ALA A 225 6.63 6.23 10.33
N LEU A 226 6.09 5.92 11.51
CA LEU A 226 6.21 4.59 12.12
C LEU A 226 5.56 3.50 11.28
N ILE A 227 4.43 3.83 10.61
CA ILE A 227 3.72 2.87 9.75
C ILE A 227 4.64 2.26 8.68
N PRO A 228 5.22 3.01 7.72
CA PRO A 228 6.06 2.42 6.68
C PRO A 228 7.36 1.83 7.22
N ALA A 229 7.94 2.40 8.28
CA ALA A 229 9.13 1.86 8.92
C ALA A 229 8.87 0.42 9.42
N ALA A 230 7.80 0.20 10.17
CA ALA A 230 7.46 -1.10 10.70
C ALA A 230 6.87 -2.04 9.64
N SER A 231 5.82 -1.60 8.93
CA SER A 231 5.06 -2.47 8.04
C SER A 231 5.87 -2.97 6.84
N PHE A 232 6.67 -2.13 6.18
CA PHE A 232 7.50 -2.59 5.06
C PHE A 232 8.65 -3.49 5.52
N SER A 233 9.26 -3.20 6.68
CA SER A 233 10.29 -4.10 7.23
C SER A 233 9.74 -5.50 7.51
N LEU A 234 8.51 -5.59 8.06
CA LEU A 234 7.81 -6.85 8.26
C LEU A 234 7.46 -7.52 6.94
N TRP A 235 6.88 -6.76 6.00
CA TRP A 235 6.37 -7.27 4.73
C TRP A 235 7.47 -7.79 3.81
N TYR A 236 8.53 -7.01 3.60
CA TYR A 236 9.67 -7.46 2.77
C TYR A 236 10.42 -8.61 3.42
N GLY A 237 10.45 -8.64 4.76
CA GLY A 237 10.96 -9.80 5.49
C GLY A 237 10.16 -11.08 5.22
N LEU A 238 8.83 -10.97 5.05
CA LEU A 238 7.99 -12.11 4.67
C LEU A 238 8.17 -12.48 3.19
N LEU A 239 8.22 -11.50 2.28
CA LEU A 239 8.42 -11.75 0.84
C LEU A 239 9.75 -12.44 0.52
N GLN A 240 10.78 -12.21 1.34
CA GLN A 240 12.09 -12.83 1.16
C GLN A 240 12.18 -14.25 1.75
N LYS A 241 11.19 -14.72 2.53
CA LYS A 241 11.23 -16.06 3.09
C LYS A 241 11.06 -17.15 2.02
N PRO A 242 11.81 -18.28 2.14
CA PRO A 242 11.60 -19.44 1.28
C PRO A 242 10.17 -19.97 1.36
N GLY A 243 9.60 -20.37 0.23
CA GLY A 243 8.27 -20.97 0.16
C GLY A 243 7.09 -19.99 0.28
N VAL A 244 7.32 -18.69 0.49
CA VAL A 244 6.25 -17.70 0.50
C VAL A 244 5.96 -17.26 -0.94
N LYS A 245 4.74 -17.54 -1.40
CA LYS A 245 4.24 -17.04 -2.69
C LYS A 245 3.72 -15.61 -2.52
N VAL A 246 4.05 -14.76 -3.49
CA VAL A 246 3.64 -13.33 -3.47
C VAL A 246 2.13 -13.20 -3.45
N SER A 247 1.43 -13.97 -4.30
CA SER A 247 -0.02 -13.96 -4.38
C SER A 247 -0.67 -14.35 -3.05
N GLU A 248 -0.17 -15.42 -2.38
CA GLU A 248 -0.71 -15.87 -1.10
C GLU A 248 -0.47 -14.86 0.04
N LEU A 249 0.71 -14.25 0.10
CA LEU A 249 1.00 -13.23 1.12
C LEU A 249 0.13 -12.00 0.92
N ASN A 250 -0.03 -11.54 -0.33
CA ASN A 250 -0.81 -10.34 -0.60
C ASN A 250 -2.30 -10.48 -0.29
N LEU A 251 -2.83 -11.69 -0.14
CA LEU A 251 -4.22 -11.90 0.28
C LEU A 251 -4.50 -11.37 1.69
N TRP A 252 -3.50 -11.31 2.58
CA TRP A 252 -3.68 -10.71 3.91
C TRP A 252 -4.01 -9.22 3.85
N LYS A 253 -3.76 -8.56 2.72
CA LYS A 253 -4.10 -7.14 2.52
C LYS A 253 -5.61 -6.87 2.51
N PHE A 254 -6.49 -7.89 2.52
CA PHE A 254 -7.92 -7.66 2.72
C PHE A 254 -8.26 -7.01 4.07
N VAL A 255 -7.36 -7.10 5.04
CA VAL A 255 -7.48 -6.42 6.33
C VAL A 255 -7.43 -4.89 6.16
N ILE A 256 -6.70 -4.39 5.14
CA ILE A 256 -6.52 -2.96 4.90
C ILE A 256 -7.84 -2.21 4.66
N PRO A 257 -8.71 -2.60 3.71
CA PRO A 257 -9.97 -1.87 3.50
C PRO A 257 -10.88 -1.90 4.72
N VAL A 258 -10.95 -3.03 5.45
CA VAL A 258 -11.75 -3.12 6.68
C VAL A 258 -11.22 -2.14 7.73
N THR A 259 -9.93 -2.21 8.03
CA THR A 259 -9.30 -1.33 9.03
C THR A 259 -9.36 0.13 8.59
N GLY A 260 -9.08 0.41 7.32
CA GLY A 260 -9.08 1.76 6.77
C GLY A 260 -10.47 2.41 6.82
N CYS A 261 -11.53 1.69 6.42
CA CYS A 261 -12.90 2.19 6.51
C CYS A 261 -13.31 2.43 7.96
N VAL A 262 -13.13 1.44 8.84
CA VAL A 262 -13.53 1.57 10.26
C VAL A 262 -12.83 2.76 10.91
N LEU A 263 -11.51 2.92 10.70
CA LEU A 263 -10.77 4.06 11.28
C LEU A 263 -11.16 5.39 10.63
N SER A 264 -11.44 5.42 9.32
CA SER A 264 -11.93 6.64 8.66
C SER A 264 -13.29 7.06 9.21
N TRP A 265 -14.23 6.12 9.40
CA TRP A 265 -15.55 6.40 9.97
C TRP A 265 -15.51 6.86 11.43
N ILE A 266 -14.53 6.41 12.22
CA ILE A 266 -14.38 6.81 13.63
C ILE A 266 -13.65 8.17 13.75
N LEU A 267 -12.63 8.40 12.92
CA LEU A 267 -11.67 9.50 13.13
C LEU A 267 -11.89 10.69 12.21
N LEU A 268 -12.60 10.52 11.07
CA LEU A 268 -12.75 11.61 10.09
C LEU A 268 -14.15 12.22 10.18
N PRO A 269 -14.25 13.54 10.43
CA PRO A 269 -15.52 14.24 10.36
C PRO A 269 -16.17 14.10 8.98
N GLY A 270 -17.44 13.73 8.95
CA GLY A 270 -18.21 13.58 7.71
C GLY A 270 -18.11 12.22 7.02
N GLU A 271 -17.20 11.33 7.43
CA GLU A 271 -17.20 9.93 6.97
C GLU A 271 -18.02 9.06 7.95
N LYS A 272 -18.98 8.32 7.42
CA LYS A 272 -19.86 7.41 8.20
C LYS A 272 -20.01 6.09 7.45
N PRO A 273 -20.34 4.98 8.17
CA PRO A 273 -20.73 3.74 7.52
C PRO A 273 -21.87 3.98 6.54
N ASP A 274 -21.70 3.53 5.30
CA ASP A 274 -22.69 3.64 4.24
C ASP A 274 -22.78 2.32 3.46
N VAL A 275 -23.94 2.09 2.86
CA VAL A 275 -24.24 0.85 2.14
C VAL A 275 -23.25 0.57 0.99
N PRO A 276 -22.91 1.54 0.12
CA PRO A 276 -21.94 1.31 -0.93
C PRO A 276 -20.57 0.86 -0.41
N SER A 277 -20.05 1.47 0.66
CA SER A 277 -18.77 1.08 1.26
C SER A 277 -18.79 -0.33 1.84
N VAL A 278 -19.88 -0.69 2.53
CA VAL A 278 -20.06 -2.06 3.08
C VAL A 278 -20.11 -3.08 1.93
N ILE A 279 -20.89 -2.83 0.88
CA ILE A 279 -20.96 -3.70 -0.30
C ILE A 279 -19.57 -3.82 -0.94
N GLY A 280 -18.85 -2.70 -1.13
CA GLY A 280 -17.47 -2.70 -1.68
C GLY A 280 -16.51 -3.57 -0.88
N ILE A 281 -16.52 -3.46 0.46
CA ILE A 281 -15.71 -4.30 1.35
C ILE A 281 -16.08 -5.78 1.19
N VAL A 282 -17.37 -6.12 1.19
CA VAL A 282 -17.85 -7.51 1.04
C VAL A 282 -17.41 -8.08 -0.31
N VAL A 283 -17.63 -7.36 -1.41
CA VAL A 283 -17.28 -7.83 -2.76
C VAL A 283 -15.78 -8.05 -2.89
N ILE A 284 -14.93 -7.12 -2.42
CA ILE A 284 -13.47 -7.28 -2.45
C ILE A 284 -13.03 -8.45 -1.56
N THR A 285 -13.63 -8.60 -0.37
CA THR A 285 -13.32 -9.72 0.53
C THR A 285 -13.66 -11.06 -0.11
N LEU A 286 -14.83 -11.19 -0.74
CA LEU A 286 -15.23 -12.39 -1.48
C LEU A 286 -14.30 -12.68 -2.65
N ALA A 287 -13.91 -11.66 -3.42
CA ALA A 287 -12.93 -11.79 -4.50
C ALA A 287 -11.58 -12.35 -4.02
N LEU A 288 -11.09 -11.83 -2.88
CA LEU A 288 -9.84 -12.31 -2.29
C LEU A 288 -9.95 -13.74 -1.72
N GLN A 289 -11.10 -14.08 -1.11
CA GLN A 289 -11.38 -15.45 -0.67
C GLN A 289 -11.43 -16.43 -1.83
N LEU A 290 -12.02 -16.04 -2.97
CA LEU A 290 -12.08 -16.87 -4.17
C LEU A 290 -10.67 -17.27 -4.67
N VAL A 291 -9.70 -16.36 -4.58
CA VAL A 291 -8.29 -16.69 -4.92
C VAL A 291 -7.71 -17.73 -3.96
N GLN A 292 -8.13 -17.74 -2.69
CA GLN A 292 -7.60 -18.66 -1.67
C GLN A 292 -8.20 -20.07 -1.74
N MET A 293 -9.36 -20.24 -2.36
CA MET A 293 -10.02 -21.55 -2.41
C MET A 293 -9.10 -22.63 -3.01
N PRO A 294 -9.00 -23.79 -2.39
CA PRO A 294 -8.19 -24.89 -2.91
C PRO A 294 -8.65 -25.36 -4.31
N ALA A 295 -7.69 -25.76 -5.13
CA ALA A 295 -7.96 -26.12 -6.54
C ALA A 295 -8.97 -27.27 -6.70
N HIS A 296 -9.12 -28.14 -5.70
CA HIS A 296 -9.99 -29.30 -5.78
C HIS A 296 -11.49 -28.95 -5.86
N TYR A 297 -11.91 -27.79 -5.34
CA TYR A 297 -13.31 -27.32 -5.48
C TYR A 297 -13.69 -27.00 -6.94
N PHE A 298 -12.72 -26.73 -7.80
CA PHE A 298 -12.92 -26.37 -9.21
C PHE A 298 -12.49 -27.47 -10.19
N LYS A 299 -11.91 -28.57 -9.71
CA LYS A 299 -11.72 -29.75 -10.56
C LYS A 299 -13.08 -30.46 -10.65
N ARG A 300 -13.73 -30.35 -11.82
CA ARG A 300 -14.82 -31.26 -12.17
C ARG A 300 -14.34 -32.69 -11.87
N LYS A 301 -15.09 -33.47 -11.08
CA LYS A 301 -14.97 -34.89 -11.05
C LYS A 301 -15.04 -35.33 -12.52
N LYS A 302 -13.95 -35.86 -13.07
CA LYS A 302 -14.05 -36.61 -14.34
C LYS A 302 -14.94 -37.83 -14.02
N VAL A 303 -16.17 -37.76 -14.48
CA VAL A 303 -17.07 -38.91 -14.58
C VAL A 303 -16.53 -39.81 -15.64
#